data_ef5b331e36197e5cd1283da2ec9707e7
#
_entry.id   ef5b331e36197e5cd1283da2ec9707e7
#
_cell.length_a   1.000
_cell.length_b   1.000
_cell.length_c   1.000
_cell.angle_alpha   90.00
_cell.angle_beta   90.00
_cell.angle_gamma   90.00
#
_symmetry.space_group_name_H-M   'P 1'
#
loop_
_entity.id
_entity.type
_entity.pdbx_description
1 polymer ?
#
loop_
_entity_poly.entity_id
_entity_poly.type
_entity_poly.pdbx_seq_one_letter_code
_entity_poly.pdbx_strand_id
1 'polypeptide(L)'
;MKIRTLSRKFVVAIGLGCVLLAATVYAATTLILAVGTIPESELFGGPATVTVRTLTIAPGETLAWHHHPGYAFNVVKSGVLTVEEGCGGAEETLTPGQAFEEVQGHVHRAKNLGTEPTVVYNTFIMPQGQPTTINTPNNERLCGPPSTVDECMKDGWMDFSFPQTFENQGACVKFVLHRARVTIPVPE
;
A
#
# COMPACT_ATOMS: atom_id res chain seq x y z
N MET A 1 2.52 -52.43 -71.98
CA MET A 1 2.98 -51.07 -71.55
C MET A 1 2.11 -50.66 -70.37
N LYS A 2 2.65 -50.76 -69.11
CA LYS A 2 1.89 -50.47 -67.88
C LYS A 2 2.28 -49.04 -67.37
N ILE A 3 1.28 -48.16 -67.43
CA ILE A 3 1.45 -46.79 -66.87
C ILE A 3 1.22 -46.88 -65.38
N ARG A 4 2.28 -46.50 -64.60
CA ARG A 4 2.21 -46.34 -63.12
C ARG A 4 1.69 -44.93 -62.81
N THR A 5 0.52 -44.88 -62.22
CA THR A 5 0.00 -43.61 -61.61
C THR A 5 0.69 -43.34 -60.32
N LEU A 6 1.35 -42.17 -60.24
CA LEU A 6 1.99 -41.68 -59.04
C LEU A 6 0.95 -40.90 -58.17
N SER A 7 0.62 -41.44 -57.02
CA SER A 7 -0.26 -40.79 -56.05
C SER A 7 0.53 -39.68 -55.28
N ARG A 8 0.18 -38.41 -55.49
CA ARG A 8 0.68 -37.27 -54.74
C ARG A 8 -0.08 -37.21 -53.39
N LYS A 9 0.60 -37.58 -52.32
CA LYS A 9 0.13 -37.33 -50.95
C LYS A 9 0.41 -35.84 -50.59
N PHE A 10 -0.64 -35.05 -50.50
CA PHE A 10 -0.54 -33.70 -49.93
C PHE A 10 -0.43 -33.84 -48.40
N VAL A 11 0.73 -33.44 -47.84
CA VAL A 11 0.91 -33.27 -46.39
C VAL A 11 0.52 -31.82 -46.08
N VAL A 12 -0.64 -31.64 -45.44
CA VAL A 12 -1.05 -30.35 -44.90
C VAL A 12 -0.37 -30.21 -43.53
N ALA A 13 0.68 -29.39 -43.45
CA ALA A 13 1.27 -29.01 -42.20
C ALA A 13 0.41 -27.90 -41.57
N ILE A 14 -0.36 -28.25 -40.54
CA ILE A 14 -1.06 -27.26 -39.69
C ILE A 14 -0.03 -26.71 -38.75
N GLY A 15 0.48 -25.50 -39.07
CA GLY A 15 1.33 -24.74 -38.17
C GLY A 15 0.50 -24.18 -36.99
N LEU A 16 0.66 -24.79 -35.82
CA LEU A 16 0.11 -24.27 -34.58
C LEU A 16 0.90 -22.99 -34.22
N GLY A 17 0.41 -21.83 -34.63
CA GLY A 17 0.97 -20.54 -34.22
C GLY A 17 0.67 -20.30 -32.74
N CYS A 18 1.66 -20.51 -31.87
CA CYS A 18 1.61 -20.06 -30.48
C CYS A 18 1.66 -18.53 -30.48
N VAL A 19 0.50 -17.88 -30.31
CA VAL A 19 0.44 -16.46 -30.02
C VAL A 19 0.89 -16.28 -28.56
N LEU A 20 2.15 -15.94 -28.37
CA LEU A 20 2.67 -15.47 -27.07
C LEU A 20 2.03 -14.11 -26.80
N LEU A 21 0.94 -14.09 -26.04
CA LEU A 21 0.45 -12.85 -25.40
C LEU A 21 1.51 -12.43 -24.40
N ALA A 22 2.34 -11.46 -24.78
CA ALA A 22 3.20 -10.76 -23.84
C ALA A 22 2.29 -10.01 -22.86
N ALA A 23 2.09 -10.56 -21.66
CA ALA A 23 1.50 -9.82 -20.56
C ALA A 23 2.46 -8.68 -20.23
N THR A 24 2.08 -7.44 -20.55
CA THR A 24 2.79 -6.25 -20.07
C THR A 24 2.59 -6.18 -18.57
N VAL A 25 3.64 -6.47 -17.81
CA VAL A 25 3.65 -6.25 -16.37
C VAL A 25 3.72 -4.74 -16.18
N TYR A 26 2.61 -4.12 -15.86
CA TYR A 26 2.56 -2.73 -15.46
C TYR A 26 2.88 -2.68 -13.96
N ALA A 27 3.98 -2.03 -13.60
CA ALA A 27 4.24 -1.66 -12.21
C ALA A 27 3.44 -0.42 -11.84
N ALA A 28 3.05 -0.29 -10.56
CA ALA A 28 2.39 0.92 -10.07
C ALA A 28 3.20 2.17 -10.43
N THR A 29 2.51 3.18 -10.91
CA THR A 29 3.13 4.44 -11.32
C THR A 29 2.61 5.60 -10.48
N THR A 30 3.49 6.56 -10.20
CA THR A 30 3.15 7.77 -9.45
C THR A 30 3.46 9.01 -10.27
N LEU A 31 2.56 10.01 -10.19
CA LEU A 31 2.80 11.35 -10.72
C LEU A 31 2.65 12.36 -9.58
N ILE A 32 3.73 13.06 -9.24
CA ILE A 32 3.71 14.15 -8.26
C ILE A 32 3.03 15.35 -8.90
N LEU A 33 1.99 15.87 -8.24
CA LEU A 33 1.22 17.02 -8.68
C LEU A 33 1.71 18.31 -8.01
N ALA A 34 2.03 18.24 -6.71
CA ALA A 34 2.53 19.37 -5.95
C ALA A 34 3.34 18.89 -4.74
N VAL A 35 4.30 19.73 -4.32
CA VAL A 35 5.04 19.58 -3.07
C VAL A 35 5.11 20.94 -2.39
N GLY A 36 4.87 20.98 -1.08
CA GLY A 36 4.94 22.18 -0.27
C GLY A 36 5.52 21.89 1.12
N THR A 37 5.87 22.95 1.86
CA THR A 37 6.38 22.85 3.22
C THR A 37 5.48 23.62 4.17
N ILE A 38 5.16 23.01 5.32
CA ILE A 38 4.57 23.65 6.47
C ILE A 38 5.74 23.92 7.45
N PRO A 39 6.13 25.19 7.71
CA PRO A 39 7.29 25.48 8.55
C PRO A 39 7.13 24.98 9.99
N GLU A 40 5.93 25.09 10.53
CA GLU A 40 5.53 24.66 11.89
C GLU A 40 4.25 23.82 11.75
N SER A 41 4.38 22.52 11.86
CA SER A 41 3.25 21.60 11.81
C SER A 41 2.86 21.17 13.21
N GLU A 42 1.62 21.37 13.58
CA GLU A 42 1.08 20.90 14.87
C GLU A 42 1.10 19.36 14.97
N LEU A 43 1.03 18.65 13.83
CA LEU A 43 1.07 17.18 13.79
C LEU A 43 2.42 16.61 14.26
N PHE A 44 3.52 17.37 14.09
CA PHE A 44 4.88 16.86 14.33
C PHE A 44 5.70 17.74 15.28
N GLY A 45 5.19 18.90 15.70
CA GLY A 45 5.92 19.86 16.51
C GLY A 45 7.16 20.41 15.79
N GLY A 46 7.11 20.57 14.48
CA GLY A 46 8.20 21.04 13.64
C GLY A 46 7.82 21.05 12.16
N PRO A 47 8.77 21.27 11.24
CA PRO A 47 8.46 21.41 9.83
C PRO A 47 7.97 20.08 9.21
N ALA A 48 7.01 20.20 8.28
CA ALA A 48 6.46 19.08 7.53
C ALA A 48 6.47 19.33 6.03
N THR A 49 6.57 18.25 5.27
CA THR A 49 6.43 18.25 3.80
C THR A 49 5.05 17.72 3.42
N VAL A 50 4.33 18.48 2.61
CA VAL A 50 3.08 18.05 1.98
C VAL A 50 3.37 17.63 0.56
N THR A 51 2.98 16.40 0.19
CA THR A 51 3.10 15.88 -1.18
C THR A 51 1.74 15.46 -1.68
N VAL A 52 1.32 16.03 -2.80
CA VAL A 52 0.10 15.62 -3.52
C VAL A 52 0.52 14.87 -4.78
N ARG A 53 -0.02 13.67 -4.97
CA ARG A 53 0.29 12.82 -6.13
C ARG A 53 -0.91 12.01 -6.61
N THR A 54 -0.82 11.47 -7.80
CA THR A 54 -1.64 10.33 -8.22
C THR A 54 -0.82 9.06 -8.12
N LEU A 55 -1.49 7.98 -7.70
CA LEU A 55 -1.00 6.60 -7.76
C LEU A 55 -1.89 5.84 -8.72
N THR A 56 -1.30 5.17 -9.71
CA THR A 56 -2.03 4.26 -10.62
C THR A 56 -1.55 2.85 -10.37
N ILE A 57 -2.48 1.94 -10.02
CA ILE A 57 -2.22 0.52 -9.75
C ILE A 57 -2.83 -0.26 -10.90
N ALA A 58 -2.01 -1.09 -11.56
CA ALA A 58 -2.46 -1.91 -12.69
C ALA A 58 -3.44 -3.02 -12.25
N PRO A 59 -4.28 -3.53 -13.15
CA PRO A 59 -5.14 -4.68 -12.87
C PRO A 59 -4.35 -5.88 -12.34
N GLY A 60 -4.81 -6.48 -11.24
CA GLY A 60 -4.17 -7.62 -10.59
C GLY A 60 -2.92 -7.29 -9.77
N GLU A 61 -2.49 -6.03 -9.72
CA GLU A 61 -1.29 -5.65 -8.99
C GLU A 61 -1.56 -5.53 -7.48
N THR A 62 -0.56 -5.95 -6.70
CA THR A 62 -0.53 -5.80 -5.24
C THR A 62 0.76 -5.07 -4.87
N LEU A 63 0.64 -3.97 -4.12
CA LEU A 63 1.78 -3.24 -3.61
C LEU A 63 2.47 -4.01 -2.48
N ALA A 64 3.74 -3.70 -2.25
CA ALA A 64 4.48 -4.22 -1.11
C ALA A 64 3.86 -3.75 0.22
N TRP A 65 4.01 -4.54 1.28
CA TRP A 65 3.70 -4.12 2.63
C TRP A 65 4.56 -2.92 3.02
N HIS A 66 3.92 -1.85 3.52
CA HIS A 66 4.60 -0.61 3.85
C HIS A 66 3.86 0.19 4.92
N HIS A 67 4.48 1.25 5.38
CA HIS A 67 3.88 2.25 6.25
C HIS A 67 4.32 3.66 5.83
N HIS A 68 3.68 4.67 6.41
CA HIS A 68 4.01 6.07 6.20
C HIS A 68 4.58 6.69 7.49
N PRO A 69 5.71 7.46 7.45
CA PRO A 69 6.25 8.16 8.61
C PRO A 69 5.36 9.28 9.16
N GLY A 70 4.32 9.65 8.43
CA GLY A 70 3.31 10.64 8.78
C GLY A 70 1.93 10.15 8.42
N TYR A 71 1.09 11.04 7.91
CA TYR A 71 -0.31 10.78 7.57
C TYR A 71 -0.52 10.83 6.07
N ALA A 72 -1.41 9.99 5.56
CA ALA A 72 -1.86 10.05 4.19
C ALA A 72 -3.40 10.12 4.12
N PHE A 73 -3.90 11.02 3.28
CA PHE A 73 -5.32 11.19 2.97
C PHE A 73 -5.52 10.83 1.51
N ASN A 74 -6.40 9.88 1.26
CA ASN A 74 -6.53 9.23 -0.03
C ASN A 74 -7.96 9.33 -0.54
N VAL A 75 -8.10 9.51 -1.86
CA VAL A 75 -9.39 9.50 -2.55
C VAL A 75 -9.29 8.61 -3.78
N VAL A 76 -10.16 7.63 -3.91
CA VAL A 76 -10.26 6.81 -5.13
C VAL A 76 -10.87 7.65 -6.24
N LYS A 77 -10.10 7.88 -7.31
CA LYS A 77 -10.55 8.62 -8.50
C LYS A 77 -11.30 7.72 -9.47
N SER A 78 -10.75 6.53 -9.74
CA SER A 78 -11.32 5.55 -10.67
C SER A 78 -10.84 4.15 -10.36
N GLY A 79 -11.53 3.13 -10.86
CA GLY A 79 -11.26 1.74 -10.56
C GLY A 79 -11.77 1.33 -9.18
N VAL A 80 -11.25 0.23 -8.64
CA VAL A 80 -11.59 -0.31 -7.31
C VAL A 80 -10.31 -0.58 -6.55
N LEU A 81 -10.18 -0.03 -5.34
CA LEU A 81 -9.03 -0.22 -4.48
C LEU A 81 -9.40 -1.18 -3.34
N THR A 82 -8.56 -2.18 -3.09
CA THR A 82 -8.63 -2.98 -1.86
C THR A 82 -7.43 -2.63 -0.99
N VAL A 83 -7.69 -2.18 0.24
CA VAL A 83 -6.66 -1.91 1.25
C VAL A 83 -6.69 -3.05 2.27
N GLU A 84 -5.52 -3.59 2.59
CA GLU A 84 -5.34 -4.65 3.58
C GLU A 84 -4.42 -4.16 4.69
N GLU A 85 -4.91 -4.24 5.93
CA GLU A 85 -4.16 -3.84 7.13
C GLU A 85 -3.21 -4.95 7.63
N GLY A 86 -2.13 -4.55 8.27
CA GLY A 86 -1.07 -5.46 8.73
C GLY A 86 -1.52 -6.43 9.82
N CYS A 87 -2.12 -5.95 10.87
CA CYS A 87 -2.47 -6.69 12.10
C CYS A 87 -3.63 -7.71 11.98
N GLY A 88 -3.75 -8.40 10.87
CA GLY A 88 -4.89 -9.31 10.67
C GLY A 88 -6.19 -8.56 10.42
N GLY A 89 -6.09 -7.26 10.16
CA GLY A 89 -7.21 -6.40 9.86
C GLY A 89 -8.00 -6.85 8.65
N ALA A 90 -9.25 -6.43 8.58
CA ALA A 90 -10.11 -6.70 7.45
C ALA A 90 -9.57 -6.00 6.19
N GLU A 91 -9.82 -6.60 5.05
CA GLU A 91 -9.67 -5.91 3.77
C GLU A 91 -10.85 -4.95 3.59
N GLU A 92 -10.55 -3.70 3.26
CA GLU A 92 -11.54 -2.71 2.87
C GLU A 92 -11.51 -2.50 1.36
N THR A 93 -12.68 -2.51 0.72
CA THR A 93 -12.81 -2.24 -0.71
C THR A 93 -13.47 -0.88 -0.92
N LEU A 94 -12.77 -0.02 -1.66
CA LEU A 94 -13.11 1.37 -1.90
C LEU A 94 -13.39 1.61 -3.38
N THR A 95 -14.45 2.36 -3.66
CA THR A 95 -14.91 2.73 -5.01
C THR A 95 -14.72 4.21 -5.28
N PRO A 96 -14.86 4.69 -6.54
CA PRO A 96 -14.66 6.09 -6.88
C PRO A 96 -15.48 7.05 -6.02
N GLY A 97 -14.82 8.10 -5.51
CA GLY A 97 -15.39 9.11 -4.62
C GLY A 97 -15.28 8.77 -3.13
N GLN A 98 -14.92 7.55 -2.76
CA GLN A 98 -14.61 7.21 -1.37
C GLN A 98 -13.21 7.66 -0.99
N ALA A 99 -13.07 8.07 0.26
CA ALA A 99 -11.83 8.54 0.85
C ALA A 99 -11.50 7.74 2.11
N PHE A 100 -10.22 7.62 2.41
CA PHE A 100 -9.71 6.96 3.61
C PHE A 100 -8.42 7.63 4.08
N GLU A 101 -8.10 7.42 5.34
CA GLU A 101 -6.85 7.91 5.94
C GLU A 101 -5.94 6.75 6.31
N GLU A 102 -4.64 6.98 6.22
CA GLU A 102 -3.59 6.08 6.68
C GLU A 102 -2.80 6.81 7.76
N VAL A 103 -2.88 6.25 8.98
CA VAL A 103 -2.24 6.87 10.14
C VAL A 103 -0.77 6.50 10.23
N GLN A 104 -0.01 7.37 10.90
CA GLN A 104 1.43 7.24 11.05
C GLN A 104 1.86 5.86 11.56
N GLY A 105 2.69 5.18 10.78
CA GLY A 105 3.36 3.94 11.13
C GLY A 105 2.51 2.68 10.98
N HIS A 106 1.22 2.76 10.66
CA HIS A 106 0.39 1.59 10.39
C HIS A 106 0.86 0.87 9.13
N VAL A 107 1.10 -0.42 9.26
CA VAL A 107 1.52 -1.27 8.14
C VAL A 107 0.29 -1.73 7.36
N HIS A 108 0.30 -1.48 6.08
CA HIS A 108 -0.77 -1.84 5.15
C HIS A 108 -0.22 -2.12 3.75
N ARG A 109 -1.09 -2.57 2.86
CA ARG A 109 -0.84 -2.62 1.42
C ARG A 109 -2.12 -2.37 0.63
N ALA A 110 -1.96 -1.89 -0.60
CA ALA A 110 -3.05 -1.68 -1.53
C ALA A 110 -3.01 -2.71 -2.67
N LYS A 111 -4.19 -3.11 -3.14
CA LYS A 111 -4.38 -4.08 -4.22
C LYS A 111 -5.37 -3.53 -5.23
N ASN A 112 -5.15 -3.83 -6.50
CA ASN A 112 -6.17 -3.70 -7.53
C ASN A 112 -6.60 -5.12 -7.95
N LEU A 113 -7.70 -5.60 -7.40
CA LEU A 113 -8.27 -6.91 -7.71
C LEU A 113 -9.24 -6.86 -8.92
N GLY A 114 -9.40 -5.67 -9.52
CA GLY A 114 -10.27 -5.44 -10.68
C GLY A 114 -9.57 -5.71 -12.02
N THR A 115 -10.28 -5.39 -13.09
CA THR A 115 -9.83 -5.56 -14.50
C THR A 115 -9.40 -4.25 -15.15
N GLU A 116 -9.66 -3.11 -14.50
CA GLU A 116 -9.30 -1.78 -14.95
C GLU A 116 -8.27 -1.15 -14.02
N PRO A 117 -7.43 -0.21 -14.50
CA PRO A 117 -6.51 0.52 -13.64
C PRO A 117 -7.21 1.27 -12.52
N THR A 118 -6.70 1.14 -11.30
CA THR A 118 -7.16 1.93 -10.15
C THR A 118 -6.30 3.17 -10.01
N VAL A 119 -6.93 4.35 -9.94
CA VAL A 119 -6.26 5.63 -9.74
C VAL A 119 -6.69 6.23 -8.41
N VAL A 120 -5.70 6.60 -7.59
CA VAL A 120 -5.90 7.20 -6.27
C VAL A 120 -5.18 8.54 -6.21
N TYR A 121 -5.86 9.58 -5.70
CA TYR A 121 -5.21 10.80 -5.25
C TYR A 121 -4.71 10.59 -3.83
N ASN A 122 -3.41 10.86 -3.60
CA ASN A 122 -2.81 10.79 -2.28
C ASN A 122 -2.34 12.19 -1.87
N THR A 123 -2.64 12.58 -0.62
CA THR A 123 -2.04 13.75 0.03
C THR A 123 -1.29 13.26 1.25
N PHE A 124 0.02 13.34 1.19
CA PHE A 124 0.92 12.97 2.30
C PHE A 124 1.30 14.20 3.10
N ILE A 125 1.29 14.07 4.42
CA ILE A 125 1.87 15.06 5.35
C ILE A 125 2.90 14.32 6.18
N MET A 126 4.18 14.57 5.89
CA MET A 126 5.32 13.85 6.48
C MET A 126 6.22 14.79 7.29
N PRO A 127 6.85 14.35 8.38
CA PRO A 127 7.93 15.11 9.00
C PRO A 127 8.97 15.46 7.93
N GLN A 128 9.53 16.67 7.97
CA GLN A 128 10.46 17.13 6.95
C GLN A 128 11.65 16.16 6.79
N GLY A 129 12.01 15.87 5.54
CA GLY A 129 13.11 14.95 5.20
C GLY A 129 12.73 13.45 5.24
N GLN A 130 11.53 13.11 5.68
CA GLN A 130 11.07 11.72 5.63
C GLN A 130 10.47 11.38 4.26
N PRO A 131 10.65 10.13 3.78
CA PRO A 131 10.00 9.67 2.56
C PRO A 131 8.49 9.53 2.75
N THR A 132 7.72 9.53 1.67
CA THR A 132 6.27 9.28 1.75
C THR A 132 5.93 7.84 2.10
N THR A 133 6.82 6.88 1.83
CA THR A 133 6.56 5.44 1.99
C THR A 133 7.83 4.73 2.42
N ILE A 134 7.72 3.83 3.41
CA ILE A 134 8.78 2.94 3.87
C ILE A 134 8.26 1.50 3.76
N ASN A 135 8.90 0.69 2.93
CA ASN A 135 8.55 -0.73 2.81
C ASN A 135 8.96 -1.48 4.07
N THR A 136 8.16 -2.47 4.47
CA THR A 136 8.52 -3.37 5.56
C THR A 136 9.66 -4.30 5.15
N PRO A 137 10.49 -4.79 6.10
CA PRO A 137 11.53 -5.76 5.80
C PRO A 137 10.93 -7.00 5.10
N ASN A 138 11.60 -7.49 4.07
CA ASN A 138 11.26 -8.71 3.33
C ASN A 138 9.82 -8.76 2.78
N ASN A 139 9.15 -7.62 2.62
CA ASN A 139 7.74 -7.58 2.23
C ASN A 139 6.81 -8.34 3.19
N GLU A 140 7.16 -8.45 4.46
CA GLU A 140 6.39 -9.18 5.45
C GLU A 140 5.16 -8.39 5.91
N ARG A 141 4.07 -9.11 6.15
CA ARG A 141 2.90 -8.58 6.83
C ARG A 141 3.22 -8.44 8.32
N LEU A 142 3.52 -7.23 8.75
CA LEU A 142 3.83 -6.91 10.13
C LEU A 142 2.67 -6.17 10.78
N CYS A 143 2.50 -6.39 12.07
CA CYS A 143 1.55 -5.64 12.89
C CYS A 143 2.29 -4.56 13.67
N GLY A 144 1.84 -3.35 13.57
CA GLY A 144 2.35 -2.27 14.38
C GLY A 144 2.36 -0.92 13.70
N PRO A 145 2.75 0.12 14.46
CA PRO A 145 2.76 0.17 15.92
C PRO A 145 1.34 0.36 16.50
N PRO A 146 1.11 0.02 17.78
CA PRO A 146 -0.18 0.32 18.40
C PRO A 146 -0.41 1.82 18.47
N SER A 147 -1.63 2.25 18.16
CA SER A 147 -2.05 3.66 18.18
C SER A 147 -2.94 3.99 19.37
N THR A 148 -3.64 3.00 19.92
CA THR A 148 -4.54 3.15 21.06
C THR A 148 -4.17 2.20 22.20
N VAL A 149 -4.56 2.58 23.44
CA VAL A 149 -4.39 1.72 24.60
C VAL A 149 -5.21 0.44 24.49
N ASP A 150 -6.38 0.53 23.86
CA ASP A 150 -7.28 -0.63 23.70
C ASP A 150 -6.66 -1.74 22.84
N GLU A 151 -5.85 -1.39 21.86
CA GLU A 151 -5.10 -2.37 21.05
C GLU A 151 -4.08 -3.17 21.85
N CYS A 152 -3.61 -2.62 22.98
CA CYS A 152 -2.70 -3.31 23.90
C CYS A 152 -3.41 -4.25 24.85
N MET A 153 -4.75 -4.12 25.02
CA MET A 153 -5.51 -4.86 26.01
C MET A 153 -5.81 -6.29 25.55
N LYS A 154 -6.20 -7.16 26.52
CA LYS A 154 -6.64 -8.54 26.25
C LYS A 154 -5.67 -9.33 25.35
N ASP A 155 -4.38 -9.24 25.72
CA ASP A 155 -3.27 -9.89 25.01
C ASP A 155 -2.96 -9.34 23.60
N GLY A 156 -3.67 -8.29 23.13
CA GLY A 156 -3.40 -7.63 21.83
C GLY A 156 -1.98 -7.08 21.72
N TRP A 157 -1.27 -6.81 22.84
CA TRP A 157 0.14 -6.43 22.82
C TRP A 157 1.06 -7.47 22.17
N MET A 158 0.66 -8.75 22.12
CA MET A 158 1.41 -9.84 21.50
C MET A 158 1.36 -9.82 19.96
N ASP A 159 0.37 -9.14 19.38
CA ASP A 159 0.17 -9.09 17.95
C ASP A 159 1.17 -8.14 17.26
N PHE A 160 1.76 -7.20 18.02
CA PHE A 160 2.67 -6.20 17.47
C PHE A 160 4.07 -6.74 17.26
N SER A 161 4.55 -6.63 16.03
CA SER A 161 5.87 -7.12 15.62
C SER A 161 6.73 -6.06 14.92
N PHE A 162 6.16 -4.88 14.64
CA PHE A 162 6.86 -3.79 13.96
C PHE A 162 6.48 -2.42 14.57
N PRO A 163 7.42 -1.48 14.77
CA PRO A 163 8.88 -1.63 14.62
C PRO A 163 9.55 -2.44 15.74
N GLN A 164 8.78 -2.91 16.72
CA GLN A 164 9.26 -3.71 17.85
C GLN A 164 8.16 -4.63 18.39
N THR A 165 8.56 -5.66 19.11
CA THR A 165 7.69 -6.48 19.96
C THR A 165 7.62 -5.88 21.36
N PHE A 166 6.59 -6.24 22.14
CA PHE A 166 6.43 -5.82 23.53
C PHE A 166 6.57 -7.02 24.47
N GLU A 167 7.22 -6.81 25.61
CA GLU A 167 7.40 -7.86 26.61
C GLU A 167 6.12 -8.16 27.40
N ASN A 168 5.21 -7.20 27.49
CA ASN A 168 3.94 -7.31 28.21
C ASN A 168 3.01 -6.14 27.84
N GLN A 169 1.75 -6.26 28.27
CA GLN A 169 0.73 -5.24 28.06
C GLN A 169 1.15 -3.85 28.56
N GLY A 170 1.81 -3.78 29.72
CA GLY A 170 2.24 -2.49 30.31
C GLY A 170 3.28 -1.78 29.43
N ALA A 171 4.21 -2.53 28.81
CA ALA A 171 5.19 -1.97 27.87
C ALA A 171 4.50 -1.41 26.62
N CYS A 172 3.50 -2.10 26.09
CA CYS A 172 2.69 -1.64 24.96
C CYS A 172 1.91 -0.36 25.31
N VAL A 173 1.19 -0.35 26.43
CA VAL A 173 0.46 0.84 26.91
C VAL A 173 1.38 2.04 27.11
N LYS A 174 2.56 1.82 27.71
CA LYS A 174 3.57 2.87 27.90
C LYS A 174 4.03 3.45 26.56
N PHE A 175 4.23 2.61 25.55
CA PHE A 175 4.61 3.02 24.21
C PHE A 175 3.55 3.94 23.58
N VAL A 176 2.26 3.55 23.62
CA VAL A 176 1.14 4.37 23.11
C VAL A 176 1.07 5.71 23.82
N LEU A 177 1.12 5.72 25.16
CA LEU A 177 1.02 6.95 25.95
C LEU A 177 2.23 7.88 25.73
N HIS A 178 3.41 7.34 25.44
CA HIS A 178 4.59 8.14 25.14
C HIS A 178 4.46 8.81 23.77
N ARG A 179 3.98 8.08 22.75
CA ARG A 179 3.71 8.66 21.43
C ARG A 179 2.66 9.76 21.49
N ALA A 180 1.57 9.54 22.21
CA ALA A 180 0.51 10.54 22.38
C ALA A 180 1.04 11.86 23.03
N ARG A 181 2.02 11.79 23.94
CA ARG A 181 2.63 12.97 24.54
C ARG A 181 3.56 13.74 23.60
N VAL A 182 4.18 13.05 22.66
CA VAL A 182 5.08 13.69 21.68
C VAL A 182 4.29 14.39 20.57
N THR A 183 3.04 13.99 20.36
CA THR A 183 2.18 14.52 19.29
C THR A 183 1.24 15.64 19.73
N ILE A 184 1.15 15.96 21.04
CA ILE A 184 0.31 17.05 21.54
C ILE A 184 1.23 18.07 22.23
N PRO A 185 1.56 19.21 21.60
CA PRO A 185 2.08 20.36 22.33
C PRO A 185 1.00 20.79 23.32
N VAL A 186 1.31 20.83 24.62
CA VAL A 186 0.43 21.44 25.62
C VAL A 186 0.41 22.94 25.32
N PRO A 187 -0.73 23.56 24.98
CA PRO A 187 -0.79 25.02 24.90
C PRO A 187 -0.52 25.59 26.31
N GLU A 188 0.42 26.51 26.40
CA GLU A 188 0.62 27.34 27.59
C GLU A 188 -0.57 28.29 27.83
#